data_e02582cd877c403fb1670d18088c57de
#
_entry.id   e02582cd877c403fb1670d18088c57de
#
_cell.length_a   1.000
_cell.length_b   1.000
_cell.length_c   1.000
_cell.angle_alpha   90.00
_cell.angle_beta   90.00
_cell.angle_gamma   90.00
#
_symmetry.space_group_name_H-M   'P 1'
#
loop_
_entity.id
_entity.type
_entity.pdbx_description
1 polymer ?
#
loop_
_entity_poly.entity_id
_entity_poly.type
_entity_poly.pdbx_seq_one_letter_code
_entity_poly.pdbx_strand_id
1 'polypeptide(L)'
;IQDQYESYAKSYGHNDLERSIHKMSGGEQRKLLLAVGLSCPFDLILWDEPTNHLDIESIEKFEDDIRNLTGSTQLFISHDRYLLTKLCQRILHINHQKVDSFEGNYGDYLVYLDQESTKRQAMITRLKNSLRREQDWMNQGVKARGTRSKKRVEGFHGLNSKISELEGLARKKVKIELSHSERKTKSLVKAKELGHSFTINDQEKTLFNKLNFEIHKKDKIGIIGPNGVGKTTLLKLIIG
;
A
#
# COMPACT_ATOMS: atom_id res chain seq x y z
N ILE A 1 33.02 -3.13 7.43
CA ILE A 1 31.94 -3.50 6.48
C ILE A 1 31.69 -5.00 6.58
N GLN A 2 32.71 -5.85 6.40
CA GLN A 2 32.52 -7.31 6.41
C GLN A 2 31.92 -7.78 7.75
N ASP A 3 32.48 -7.38 8.88
CA ASP A 3 31.99 -7.75 10.22
C ASP A 3 30.54 -7.30 10.46
N GLN A 4 30.18 -6.09 9.96
CA GLN A 4 28.81 -5.58 10.05
C GLN A 4 27.85 -6.38 9.18
N TYR A 5 28.25 -6.69 7.95
CA TYR A 5 27.46 -7.53 7.06
C TYR A 5 27.22 -8.92 7.68
N GLU A 6 28.26 -9.56 8.18
CA GLU A 6 28.12 -10.86 8.85
C GLU A 6 27.17 -10.81 10.05
N SER A 7 27.28 -9.74 10.84
CA SER A 7 26.39 -9.50 11.99
C SER A 7 24.94 -9.38 11.56
N TYR A 8 24.65 -8.53 10.56
CA TYR A 8 23.29 -8.37 10.03
C TYR A 8 22.80 -9.67 9.37
N ALA A 9 23.60 -10.32 8.52
CA ALA A 9 23.21 -11.56 7.87
C ALA A 9 22.84 -12.65 8.89
N LYS A 10 23.65 -12.86 9.92
CA LYS A 10 23.37 -13.81 11.02
C LYS A 10 22.09 -13.42 11.75
N SER A 11 21.86 -12.15 12.02
CA SER A 11 20.67 -11.66 12.71
C SER A 11 19.37 -11.84 11.90
N TYR A 12 19.49 -11.95 10.57
CA TYR A 12 18.38 -12.32 9.66
C TYR A 12 18.30 -13.83 9.38
N GLY A 13 19.03 -14.66 10.14
CA GLY A 13 18.96 -16.11 10.10
C GLY A 13 19.92 -16.78 9.13
N HIS A 14 20.88 -16.04 8.54
CA HIS A 14 21.92 -16.59 7.64
C HIS A 14 23.18 -16.96 8.45
N ASN A 15 23.20 -18.16 8.98
CA ASN A 15 24.37 -18.68 9.74
C ASN A 15 25.46 -19.24 8.84
N ASP A 16 25.11 -19.68 7.62
CA ASP A 16 26.03 -20.18 6.60
C ASP A 16 26.13 -19.17 5.45
N LEU A 17 27.18 -18.35 5.48
CA LEU A 17 27.43 -17.30 4.48
C LEU A 17 28.09 -17.84 3.19
N GLU A 18 28.57 -19.08 3.19
CA GLU A 18 29.14 -19.72 2.01
C GLU A 18 28.06 -20.40 1.13
N ARG A 19 26.84 -20.50 1.66
CA ARG A 19 25.72 -21.09 0.93
C ARG A 19 25.41 -20.29 -0.33
N SER A 20 25.36 -20.99 -1.47
CA SER A 20 25.05 -20.37 -2.76
C SER A 20 23.67 -19.69 -2.77
N ILE A 21 23.60 -18.43 -3.22
CA ILE A 21 22.38 -17.63 -3.33
C ILE A 21 21.31 -18.32 -4.18
N HIS A 22 21.71 -19.06 -5.22
CA HIS A 22 20.76 -19.80 -6.09
C HIS A 22 20.00 -20.92 -5.37
N LYS A 23 20.49 -21.38 -4.22
CA LYS A 23 19.84 -22.40 -3.39
C LYS A 23 18.97 -21.79 -2.29
N MET A 24 18.84 -20.48 -2.25
CA MET A 24 18.05 -19.75 -1.24
C MET A 24 16.66 -19.44 -1.78
N SER A 25 15.68 -19.43 -0.89
CA SER A 25 14.35 -18.92 -1.18
C SER A 25 14.38 -17.41 -1.46
N GLY A 26 13.35 -16.87 -2.14
CA GLY A 26 13.25 -15.43 -2.39
C GLY A 26 13.26 -14.59 -1.13
N GLY A 27 12.66 -15.09 -0.04
CA GLY A 27 12.69 -14.42 1.27
C GLY A 27 14.09 -14.42 1.89
N GLU A 28 14.84 -15.53 1.80
CA GLU A 28 16.24 -15.59 2.26
C GLU A 28 17.11 -14.62 1.48
N GLN A 29 16.99 -14.63 0.14
CA GLN A 29 17.74 -13.68 -0.70
C GLN A 29 17.44 -12.22 -0.35
N ARG A 30 16.16 -11.90 -0.07
CA ARG A 30 15.75 -10.56 0.32
C ARG A 30 16.38 -10.14 1.65
N LYS A 31 16.40 -11.02 2.64
CA LYS A 31 17.04 -10.79 3.94
C LYS A 31 18.55 -10.49 3.80
N LEU A 32 19.24 -11.19 2.90
CA LEU A 32 20.65 -10.89 2.59
C LEU A 32 20.83 -9.52 1.97
N LEU A 33 19.96 -9.12 1.03
CA LEU A 33 20.01 -7.78 0.43
C LEU A 33 19.79 -6.67 1.46
N LEU A 34 18.90 -6.89 2.44
CA LEU A 34 18.76 -5.96 3.55
C LEU A 34 20.02 -5.85 4.38
N ALA A 35 20.65 -7.00 4.71
CA ALA A 35 21.91 -7.02 5.45
C ALA A 35 23.03 -6.25 4.73
N VAL A 36 23.12 -6.36 3.40
CA VAL A 36 24.05 -5.58 2.57
C VAL A 36 23.77 -4.08 2.69
N GLY A 37 22.52 -3.65 2.48
CA GLY A 37 22.14 -2.24 2.54
C GLY A 37 22.39 -1.61 3.91
N LEU A 38 22.14 -2.37 5.00
CA LEU A 38 22.34 -1.94 6.37
C LEU A 38 23.82 -1.88 6.79
N SER A 39 24.68 -2.69 6.16
CA SER A 39 26.10 -2.77 6.53
C SER A 39 27.00 -1.79 5.80
N CYS A 40 26.53 -1.18 4.71
CA CYS A 40 27.33 -0.30 3.89
C CYS A 40 27.20 1.16 4.35
N PRO A 41 28.32 1.90 4.52
CA PRO A 41 28.31 3.30 4.92
C PRO A 41 28.03 4.24 3.74
N PHE A 42 26.82 4.15 3.20
CA PHE A 42 26.37 5.01 2.11
C PHE A 42 25.72 6.29 2.64
N ASP A 43 25.97 7.43 1.98
CA ASP A 43 25.29 8.70 2.28
C ASP A 43 23.79 8.64 1.91
N LEU A 44 23.44 7.84 0.88
CA LEU A 44 22.08 7.65 0.40
C LEU A 44 21.81 6.16 0.13
N ILE A 45 20.74 5.64 0.70
CA ILE A 45 20.27 4.27 0.47
C ILE A 45 18.86 4.33 -0.14
N LEU A 46 18.66 3.57 -1.22
CA LEU A 46 17.37 3.45 -1.90
C LEU A 46 16.77 2.08 -1.59
N TRP A 47 15.60 2.09 -0.95
CA TRP A 47 14.84 0.89 -0.60
C TRP A 47 13.64 0.77 -1.51
N ASP A 48 13.67 -0.22 -2.43
CA ASP A 48 12.54 -0.51 -3.33
C ASP A 48 11.79 -1.74 -2.82
N GLU A 49 10.57 -1.50 -2.29
CA GLU A 49 9.69 -2.51 -1.69
C GLU A 49 10.43 -3.45 -0.70
N PRO A 50 11.13 -2.92 0.32
CA PRO A 50 12.03 -3.74 1.15
C PRO A 50 11.31 -4.82 1.96
N THR A 51 10.05 -4.63 2.30
CA THR A 51 9.23 -5.55 3.11
C THR A 51 8.59 -6.68 2.32
N ASN A 52 8.64 -6.63 0.97
CA ASN A 52 8.06 -7.68 0.14
C ASN A 52 8.73 -9.04 0.39
N HIS A 53 7.92 -10.07 0.56
CA HIS A 53 8.33 -11.46 0.83
C HIS A 53 9.01 -11.68 2.19
N LEU A 54 8.99 -10.71 3.09
CA LEU A 54 9.45 -10.88 4.46
C LEU A 54 8.32 -11.41 5.35
N ASP A 55 8.70 -12.12 6.41
CA ASP A 55 7.81 -12.42 7.53
C ASP A 55 7.73 -11.23 8.50
N ILE A 56 6.74 -11.24 9.37
CA ILE A 56 6.47 -10.14 10.31
C ILE A 56 7.69 -9.86 11.19
N GLU A 57 8.32 -10.90 11.71
CA GLU A 57 9.50 -10.77 12.58
C GLU A 57 10.66 -10.07 11.86
N SER A 58 10.87 -10.40 10.58
CA SER A 58 11.90 -9.75 9.76
C SER A 58 11.56 -8.30 9.42
N ILE A 59 10.27 -7.97 9.25
CA ILE A 59 9.81 -6.60 9.03
C ILE A 59 10.06 -5.76 10.28
N GLU A 60 9.64 -6.23 11.46
CA GLU A 60 9.85 -5.54 12.73
C GLU A 60 11.33 -5.30 13.00
N LYS A 61 12.14 -6.34 12.78
CA LYS A 61 13.59 -6.22 12.89
C LYS A 61 14.17 -5.18 11.92
N PHE A 62 13.76 -5.19 10.66
CA PHE A 62 14.21 -4.23 9.67
C PHE A 62 13.84 -2.79 10.07
N GLU A 63 12.64 -2.57 10.58
CA GLU A 63 12.23 -1.27 11.10
C GLU A 63 13.14 -0.76 12.24
N ASP A 64 13.49 -1.65 13.16
CA ASP A 64 14.38 -1.31 14.28
C ASP A 64 15.82 -1.05 13.81
N ASP A 65 16.34 -1.87 12.90
CA ASP A 65 17.66 -1.69 12.31
C ASP A 65 17.76 -0.34 11.56
N ILE A 66 16.73 0.02 10.79
CA ILE A 66 16.64 1.32 10.09
C ILE A 66 16.62 2.51 11.06
N ARG A 67 15.88 2.41 12.17
CA ARG A 67 15.84 3.48 13.18
C ARG A 67 17.21 3.71 13.83
N ASN A 68 17.96 2.64 14.01
CA ASN A 68 19.29 2.68 14.61
C ASN A 68 20.38 3.08 13.61
N LEU A 69 20.09 3.07 12.31
CA LEU A 69 21.03 3.44 11.26
C LEU A 69 21.17 4.95 11.21
N THR A 70 22.27 5.46 11.74
CA THR A 70 22.59 6.89 11.77
C THR A 70 23.57 7.27 10.67
N GLY A 71 23.42 8.50 10.14
CA GLY A 71 24.39 9.08 9.21
C GLY A 71 24.09 8.89 7.73
N SER A 72 23.05 8.14 7.35
CA SER A 72 22.63 7.98 5.95
C SER A 72 21.23 8.54 5.69
N THR A 73 21.05 9.11 4.52
CA THR A 73 19.73 9.47 4.00
C THR A 73 19.09 8.23 3.40
N GLN A 74 17.81 8.02 3.67
CA GLN A 74 17.09 6.84 3.21
C GLN A 74 15.85 7.23 2.41
N LEU A 75 15.69 6.66 1.23
CA LEU A 75 14.54 6.84 0.38
C LEU A 75 13.82 5.50 0.20
N PHE A 76 12.55 5.46 0.60
CA PHE A 76 11.70 4.27 0.51
C PHE A 76 10.69 4.41 -0.62
N ILE A 77 10.59 3.37 -1.45
CA ILE A 77 9.46 3.11 -2.32
C ILE A 77 8.74 1.92 -1.70
N SER A 78 7.53 2.11 -1.23
CA SER A 78 6.77 1.03 -0.60
C SER A 78 5.26 1.24 -0.66
N HIS A 79 4.52 0.14 -0.72
CA HIS A 79 3.08 0.08 -0.49
C HIS A 79 2.73 -0.23 0.97
N ASP A 80 3.73 -0.51 1.80
CA ASP A 80 3.56 -0.77 3.23
C ASP A 80 3.36 0.55 3.98
N ARG A 81 2.09 0.84 4.25
CA ARG A 81 1.67 2.06 4.94
C ARG A 81 2.19 2.15 6.38
N TYR A 82 2.38 0.99 7.01
CA TYR A 82 2.86 0.92 8.38
C TYR A 82 4.33 1.31 8.45
N LEU A 83 5.16 0.74 7.57
CA LEU A 83 6.56 1.12 7.40
C LEU A 83 6.70 2.62 7.13
N LEU A 84 5.96 3.15 6.14
CA LEU A 84 6.01 4.57 5.79
C LEU A 84 5.58 5.49 6.95
N THR A 85 4.61 5.05 7.76
CA THR A 85 4.16 5.83 8.92
C THR A 85 5.20 5.84 10.04
N LYS A 86 5.90 4.72 10.23
CA LYS A 86 6.88 4.57 11.31
C LYS A 86 8.25 5.19 11.02
N LEU A 87 8.70 5.14 9.78
CA LEU A 87 10.07 5.47 9.41
C LEU A 87 10.21 6.79 8.66
N CYS A 88 9.22 7.18 7.85
CA CYS A 88 9.34 8.35 7.00
C CYS A 88 8.99 9.64 7.75
N GLN A 89 9.80 10.68 7.54
CA GLN A 89 9.60 12.04 8.05
C GLN A 89 9.15 13.00 6.96
N ARG A 90 9.20 12.54 5.69
CA ARG A 90 8.76 13.28 4.51
C ARG A 90 8.16 12.31 3.50
N ILE A 91 7.06 12.70 2.87
CA ILE A 91 6.39 11.92 1.83
C ILE A 91 6.52 12.66 0.49
N LEU A 92 6.99 11.95 -0.53
CA LEU A 92 6.99 12.41 -1.91
C LEU A 92 5.85 11.72 -2.64
N HIS A 93 4.84 12.49 -3.03
CA HIS A 93 3.69 11.98 -3.77
C HIS A 93 3.79 12.33 -5.26
N ILE A 94 3.89 11.30 -6.10
CA ILE A 94 3.93 11.46 -7.55
C ILE A 94 2.50 11.43 -8.09
N ASN A 95 2.04 12.54 -8.65
CA ASN A 95 0.71 12.66 -9.22
C ASN A 95 0.73 13.47 -10.51
N HIS A 96 0.17 12.94 -11.62
CA HIS A 96 0.04 13.63 -12.89
C HIS A 96 1.30 14.40 -13.34
N GLN A 97 2.46 13.73 -13.38
CA GLN A 97 3.77 14.28 -13.78
C GLN A 97 4.32 15.37 -12.83
N LYS A 98 3.75 15.51 -11.65
CA LYS A 98 4.24 16.39 -10.59
C LYS A 98 4.63 15.58 -9.39
N VAL A 99 5.59 16.09 -8.65
CA VAL A 99 6.01 15.54 -7.36
C VAL A 99 5.66 16.57 -6.30
N ASP A 100 4.75 16.22 -5.42
CA ASP A 100 4.38 17.03 -4.28
C ASP A 100 5.14 16.51 -3.04
N SER A 101 5.78 17.41 -2.30
CA SER A 101 6.49 17.08 -1.06
C SER A 101 5.63 17.45 0.14
N PHE A 102 5.49 16.53 1.08
CA PHE A 102 4.78 16.72 2.33
C PHE A 102 5.73 16.42 3.50
N GLU A 103 5.92 17.37 4.40
CA GLU A 103 6.66 17.19 5.65
C GLU A 103 5.77 16.52 6.69
N GLY A 104 6.19 15.34 7.15
CA GLY A 104 5.44 14.49 8.07
C GLY A 104 5.45 13.03 7.62
N ASN A 105 4.90 12.15 8.45
CA ASN A 105 4.79 10.74 8.16
C ASN A 105 3.58 10.43 7.25
N TYR A 106 3.43 9.18 6.86
CA TYR A 106 2.33 8.76 5.97
C TYR A 106 0.94 8.92 6.61
N GLY A 107 0.82 8.78 7.93
CA GLY A 107 -0.43 9.00 8.66
C GLY A 107 -0.88 10.48 8.58
N ASP A 108 0.06 11.40 8.84
CA ASP A 108 -0.17 12.84 8.72
C ASP A 108 -0.54 13.23 7.29
N TYR A 109 0.12 12.61 6.31
CA TYR A 109 -0.18 12.80 4.89
C TYR A 109 -1.61 12.37 4.52
N LEU A 110 -2.11 11.26 5.07
CA LEU A 110 -3.48 10.82 4.84
C LEU A 110 -4.51 11.82 5.41
N VAL A 111 -4.24 12.35 6.60
CA VAL A 111 -5.09 13.41 7.21
C VAL A 111 -5.08 14.66 6.33
N TYR A 112 -3.92 15.08 5.85
CA TYR A 112 -3.80 16.20 4.91
C TYR A 112 -4.61 15.96 3.63
N LEU A 113 -4.52 14.78 3.01
CA LEU A 113 -5.30 14.44 1.81
C LEU A 113 -6.81 14.51 2.05
N ASP A 114 -7.28 14.05 3.21
CA ASP A 114 -8.70 14.11 3.57
C ASP A 114 -9.19 15.56 3.72
N GLN A 115 -8.41 16.39 4.40
CA GLN A 115 -8.69 17.82 4.52
C GLN A 115 -8.72 18.52 3.17
N GLU A 116 -7.75 18.26 2.29
CA GLU A 116 -7.71 18.83 0.95
C GLU A 116 -8.89 18.35 0.09
N SER A 117 -9.29 17.09 0.21
CA SER A 117 -10.47 16.56 -0.47
C SER A 117 -11.75 17.26 -0.01
N THR A 118 -11.89 17.49 1.28
CA THR A 118 -13.03 18.19 1.89
C THR A 118 -13.08 19.66 1.46
N LYS A 119 -11.97 20.39 1.49
CA LYS A 119 -11.86 21.76 0.98
C LYS A 119 -12.24 21.85 -0.49
N ARG A 120 -11.76 20.93 -1.31
CA ARG A 120 -12.06 20.84 -2.74
C ARG A 120 -13.55 20.62 -2.98
N GLN A 121 -14.16 19.69 -2.25
CA GLN A 121 -15.59 19.42 -2.35
C GLN A 121 -16.44 20.63 -1.96
N ALA A 122 -16.08 21.33 -0.88
CA ALA A 122 -16.72 22.56 -0.49
C ALA A 122 -16.59 23.66 -1.56
N MET A 123 -15.43 23.78 -2.19
CA MET A 123 -15.19 24.72 -3.30
C MET A 123 -16.05 24.38 -4.52
N ILE A 124 -16.11 23.11 -4.92
CA ILE A 124 -16.97 22.64 -6.04
C ILE A 124 -18.43 22.99 -5.75
N THR A 125 -18.91 22.74 -4.52
CA THR A 125 -20.29 23.06 -4.12
C THR A 125 -20.57 24.56 -4.20
N ARG A 126 -19.65 25.40 -3.74
CA ARG A 126 -19.78 26.89 -3.85
C ARG A 126 -19.81 27.34 -5.31
N LEU A 127 -18.94 26.80 -6.16
CA LEU A 127 -18.91 27.14 -7.58
C LEU A 127 -20.18 26.68 -8.30
N LYS A 128 -20.70 25.49 -8.00
CA LYS A 128 -21.98 25.00 -8.54
C LYS A 128 -23.17 25.88 -8.15
N ASN A 129 -23.22 26.32 -6.91
CA ASN A 129 -24.26 27.25 -6.44
C ASN A 129 -24.16 28.61 -7.16
N SER A 130 -22.95 29.09 -7.44
CA SER A 130 -22.75 30.31 -8.22
C SER A 130 -23.14 30.11 -9.69
N LEU A 131 -22.77 28.99 -10.29
CA LEU A 131 -23.14 28.64 -11.66
C LEU A 131 -24.67 28.57 -11.82
N ARG A 132 -25.36 27.94 -10.85
CA ARG A 132 -26.83 27.85 -10.87
C ARG A 132 -27.48 29.25 -10.83
N ARG A 133 -26.99 30.15 -9.98
CA ARG A 133 -27.50 31.53 -9.93
C ARG A 133 -27.29 32.28 -11.26
N GLU A 134 -26.14 32.14 -11.90
CA GLU A 134 -25.88 32.72 -13.21
C GLU A 134 -26.75 32.10 -14.30
N GLN A 135 -27.01 30.80 -14.23
CA GLN A 135 -27.90 30.10 -15.16
C GLN A 135 -29.35 30.53 -15.00
N ASP A 136 -29.83 30.65 -13.76
CA ASP A 136 -31.18 31.16 -13.47
C ASP A 136 -31.36 32.60 -14.00
N TRP A 137 -30.33 33.45 -13.83
CA TRP A 137 -30.34 34.80 -14.38
C TRP A 137 -30.36 34.80 -15.90
N MET A 138 -29.60 33.93 -16.59
CA MET A 138 -29.66 33.80 -18.03
C MET A 138 -31.01 33.30 -18.55
N ASN A 139 -31.68 32.44 -17.79
CA ASN A 139 -32.98 31.87 -18.17
C ASN A 139 -34.15 32.85 -17.97
N GLN A 140 -34.03 33.84 -17.08
CA GLN A 140 -35.07 34.84 -16.82
C GLN A 140 -35.31 35.85 -17.94
N GLY A 141 -34.57 35.74 -19.05
CA GLY A 141 -34.75 36.60 -20.23
C GLY A 141 -34.39 38.06 -19.97
N VAL A 142 -33.75 38.68 -20.94
CA VAL A 142 -33.45 40.14 -20.89
C VAL A 142 -34.75 40.90 -21.09
N LYS A 143 -35.40 41.33 -20.03
CA LYS A 143 -36.46 42.36 -20.15
C LYS A 143 -35.82 43.65 -20.67
N ALA A 144 -36.00 43.88 -21.95
CA ALA A 144 -36.07 45.15 -22.68
C ALA A 144 -35.07 46.31 -22.43
N ARG A 145 -33.90 46.15 -21.91
CA ARG A 145 -32.81 47.15 -21.96
C ARG A 145 -31.45 46.55 -21.67
N GLY A 146 -30.78 46.03 -22.65
CA GLY A 146 -29.36 45.76 -22.51
C GLY A 146 -28.87 44.49 -23.16
N THR A 147 -27.86 44.70 -23.98
CA THR A 147 -26.97 43.66 -24.47
C THR A 147 -26.53 42.81 -23.30
N ARG A 148 -26.68 41.48 -23.40
CA ARG A 148 -26.11 40.56 -22.42
C ARG A 148 -24.66 40.96 -22.16
N SER A 149 -24.30 41.27 -20.93
CA SER A 149 -22.94 41.69 -20.61
C SER A 149 -21.98 40.57 -21.04
N LYS A 150 -21.18 40.82 -22.06
CA LYS A 150 -20.20 39.87 -22.62
C LYS A 150 -19.31 39.27 -21.52
N LYS A 151 -18.93 40.14 -20.59
CA LYS A 151 -18.13 39.79 -19.41
C LYS A 151 -18.84 38.77 -18.47
N ARG A 152 -20.16 38.78 -18.39
CA ARG A 152 -20.90 37.85 -17.50
C ARG A 152 -21.09 36.49 -18.16
N VAL A 153 -21.25 36.44 -19.49
CA VAL A 153 -21.28 35.21 -20.27
C VAL A 153 -19.89 34.52 -20.24
N GLU A 154 -18.83 35.28 -20.39
CA GLU A 154 -17.44 34.77 -20.25
C GLU A 154 -17.19 34.23 -18.84
N GLY A 155 -17.69 34.92 -17.79
CA GLY A 155 -17.61 34.45 -16.42
C GLY A 155 -18.34 33.11 -16.17
N PHE A 156 -19.51 32.91 -16.81
CA PHE A 156 -20.24 31.64 -16.75
C PHE A 156 -19.43 30.48 -17.37
N HIS A 157 -18.83 30.68 -18.53
CA HIS A 157 -17.99 29.68 -19.17
C HIS A 157 -16.74 29.38 -18.34
N GLY A 158 -16.12 30.41 -17.75
CA GLY A 158 -14.98 30.27 -16.84
C GLY A 158 -15.31 29.45 -15.57
N LEU A 159 -16.49 29.68 -14.97
CA LEU A 159 -16.96 28.89 -13.83
C LEU A 159 -17.16 27.41 -14.21
N ASN A 160 -17.77 27.15 -15.37
CA ASN A 160 -18.03 25.79 -15.83
C ASN A 160 -16.72 25.02 -16.11
N SER A 161 -15.76 25.66 -16.74
CA SER A 161 -14.43 25.07 -16.99
C SER A 161 -13.71 24.74 -15.68
N LYS A 162 -13.77 25.64 -14.70
CA LYS A 162 -13.12 25.44 -13.40
C LYS A 162 -13.75 24.30 -12.58
N ILE A 163 -15.08 24.16 -12.65
CA ILE A 163 -15.79 23.03 -12.02
C ILE A 163 -15.36 21.71 -12.68
N SER A 164 -15.33 21.65 -14.01
CA SER A 164 -14.92 20.45 -14.75
C SER A 164 -13.48 20.03 -14.46
N GLU A 165 -12.57 20.97 -14.31
CA GLU A 165 -11.19 20.72 -13.91
C GLU A 165 -11.13 20.11 -12.51
N LEU A 166 -11.79 20.72 -11.54
CA LEU A 166 -11.80 20.25 -10.15
C LEU A 166 -12.48 18.86 -9.99
N GLU A 167 -13.55 18.60 -10.76
CA GLU A 167 -14.21 17.30 -10.79
C GLU A 167 -13.38 16.23 -11.49
N GLY A 168 -12.64 16.58 -12.52
CA GLY A 168 -11.71 15.67 -13.21
C GLY A 168 -10.64 15.11 -12.26
N LEU A 169 -10.15 15.95 -11.36
CA LEU A 169 -9.22 15.55 -10.31
C LEU A 169 -9.85 14.67 -9.21
N ALA A 170 -11.17 14.73 -9.03
CA ALA A 170 -11.91 14.00 -8.01
C ALA A 170 -12.40 12.59 -8.45
N ARG A 171 -12.52 12.33 -9.76
CA ARG A 171 -13.18 11.13 -10.32
C ARG A 171 -12.42 9.81 -10.22
N LYS A 172 -11.26 9.72 -9.54
CA LYS A 172 -10.46 8.48 -9.47
C LYS A 172 -10.76 7.54 -8.29
N LYS A 173 -11.89 7.68 -7.57
CA LYS A 173 -12.36 6.61 -6.67
C LYS A 173 -13.33 5.70 -7.42
N VAL A 174 -12.81 4.66 -8.05
CA VAL A 174 -13.64 3.59 -8.63
C VAL A 174 -14.22 2.77 -7.47
N LYS A 175 -15.53 2.88 -7.26
CA LYS A 175 -16.28 1.92 -6.45
C LYS A 175 -16.56 0.69 -7.34
N ILE A 176 -15.89 -0.41 -7.06
CA ILE A 176 -16.24 -1.71 -7.64
C ILE A 176 -17.30 -2.32 -6.71
N GLU A 177 -18.54 -2.31 -7.12
CA GLU A 177 -19.61 -3.07 -6.48
C GLU A 177 -19.63 -4.46 -7.08
N LEU A 178 -19.15 -5.44 -6.32
CA LEU A 178 -19.25 -6.85 -6.67
C LEU A 178 -20.60 -7.38 -6.17
N SER A 179 -21.52 -7.68 -7.07
CA SER A 179 -22.76 -8.38 -6.76
C SER A 179 -22.46 -9.85 -6.52
N HIS A 180 -22.72 -10.34 -5.33
CA HIS A 180 -22.60 -11.75 -4.98
C HIS A 180 -23.96 -12.44 -4.96
N SER A 181 -24.08 -13.55 -5.71
CA SER A 181 -25.21 -14.46 -5.58
C SER A 181 -25.12 -15.24 -4.26
N GLU A 182 -26.16 -15.21 -3.47
CA GLU A 182 -26.21 -15.89 -2.17
C GLU A 182 -26.42 -17.39 -2.33
N ARG A 183 -25.37 -18.19 -2.12
CA ARG A 183 -25.51 -19.63 -1.86
C ARG A 183 -25.70 -19.86 -0.35
N LYS A 184 -26.64 -20.79 -0.01
CA LYS A 184 -27.04 -21.05 1.38
C LYS A 184 -26.09 -21.90 2.23
N THR A 185 -24.92 -22.27 1.73
CA THR A 185 -23.96 -23.10 2.48
C THR A 185 -23.23 -22.27 3.54
N LYS A 186 -23.37 -22.63 4.81
CA LYS A 186 -22.74 -21.89 5.94
C LYS A 186 -21.25 -22.18 6.06
N SER A 187 -20.82 -23.44 5.92
CA SER A 187 -19.41 -23.86 5.97
C SER A 187 -18.89 -24.07 4.54
N LEU A 188 -17.73 -23.49 4.23
CA LEU A 188 -17.10 -23.55 2.92
C LEU A 188 -15.96 -24.57 2.89
N VAL A 189 -15.17 -24.63 3.96
CA VAL A 189 -14.05 -25.55 4.10
C VAL A 189 -14.05 -26.10 5.52
N LYS A 190 -13.81 -27.40 5.65
CA LYS A 190 -13.63 -28.06 6.93
C LYS A 190 -12.42 -28.96 6.87
N ALA A 191 -11.36 -28.58 7.55
CA ALA A 191 -10.17 -29.39 7.73
C ALA A 191 -10.25 -30.18 9.04
N LYS A 192 -10.02 -31.48 8.96
CA LYS A 192 -9.90 -32.37 10.12
C LYS A 192 -8.59 -33.13 10.02
N GLU A 193 -7.79 -33.03 11.05
CA GLU A 193 -6.48 -33.67 11.15
C GLU A 193 -5.61 -33.50 9.89
N LEU A 194 -5.71 -32.33 9.26
CA LEU A 194 -4.96 -32.02 8.05
C LEU A 194 -3.46 -32.00 8.39
N GLY A 195 -2.69 -32.82 7.69
CA GLY A 195 -1.25 -32.85 7.77
C GLY A 195 -0.62 -32.77 6.40
N HIS A 196 0.59 -32.25 6.32
CA HIS A 196 1.38 -32.26 5.10
C HIS A 196 2.86 -32.35 5.42
N SER A 197 3.53 -33.29 4.75
CA SER A 197 4.97 -33.46 4.78
C SER A 197 5.52 -33.56 3.36
N PHE A 198 6.79 -33.29 3.18
CA PHE A 198 7.50 -33.45 1.91
C PHE A 198 8.90 -34.01 2.17
N THR A 199 9.42 -34.70 1.18
CA THR A 199 10.75 -35.32 1.26
C THR A 199 11.78 -34.41 0.61
N ILE A 200 12.82 -34.02 1.36
CA ILE A 200 14.01 -33.31 0.85
C ILE A 200 15.25 -34.14 1.21
N ASN A 201 16.05 -34.50 0.25
CA ASN A 201 17.30 -35.29 0.42
C ASN A 201 17.06 -36.55 1.26
N ASP A 202 16.04 -37.33 0.93
CA ASP A 202 15.61 -38.58 1.59
C ASP A 202 15.20 -38.40 3.06
N GLN A 203 15.01 -37.17 3.53
CA GLN A 203 14.45 -36.86 4.85
C GLN A 203 13.03 -36.31 4.73
N GLU A 204 12.11 -36.91 5.46
CA GLU A 204 10.73 -36.43 5.56
C GLU A 204 10.67 -35.21 6.49
N LYS A 205 10.26 -34.09 5.94
CA LYS A 205 10.02 -32.86 6.70
C LYS A 205 8.52 -32.58 6.79
N THR A 206 7.97 -32.70 7.98
CA THR A 206 6.58 -32.36 8.24
C THR A 206 6.44 -30.83 8.33
N LEU A 207 5.53 -30.25 7.56
CA LEU A 207 5.21 -28.81 7.63
C LEU A 207 4.22 -28.54 8.74
N PHE A 208 3.15 -29.32 8.78
CA PHE A 208 2.14 -29.24 9.83
C PHE A 208 1.45 -30.60 9.96
N ASN A 209 0.90 -30.85 11.14
CA ASN A 209 0.23 -32.10 11.45
C ASN A 209 -1.00 -31.81 12.30
N LYS A 210 -2.09 -32.57 12.05
CA LYS A 210 -3.36 -32.52 12.80
C LYS A 210 -3.98 -31.13 12.90
N LEU A 211 -3.90 -30.31 11.83
CA LEU A 211 -4.60 -29.05 11.78
C LEU A 211 -6.11 -29.27 11.68
N ASN A 212 -6.84 -28.60 12.58
CA ASN A 212 -8.29 -28.62 12.59
C ASN A 212 -8.81 -27.18 12.52
N PHE A 213 -9.58 -26.87 11.48
CA PHE A 213 -10.21 -25.56 11.35
C PHE A 213 -11.43 -25.65 10.42
N GLU A 214 -12.28 -24.64 10.51
CA GLU A 214 -13.45 -24.51 9.67
C GLU A 214 -13.56 -23.08 9.14
N ILE A 215 -13.88 -22.92 7.85
CA ILE A 215 -14.04 -21.63 7.19
C ILE A 215 -15.50 -21.50 6.78
N HIS A 216 -16.14 -20.42 7.21
CA HIS A 216 -17.52 -20.13 6.95
C HIS A 216 -17.70 -19.03 5.88
N LYS A 217 -18.91 -18.96 5.34
CA LYS A 217 -19.27 -17.88 4.41
C LYS A 217 -19.15 -16.51 5.08
N LYS A 218 -18.47 -15.58 4.41
CA LYS A 218 -18.16 -14.21 4.86
C LYS A 218 -17.00 -14.08 5.85
N ASP A 219 -16.31 -15.17 6.23
CA ASP A 219 -15.10 -15.06 7.02
C ASP A 219 -14.01 -14.29 6.29
N LYS A 220 -13.21 -13.53 7.05
CA LYS A 220 -11.98 -12.91 6.61
C LYS A 220 -10.87 -13.40 7.50
N ILE A 221 -10.06 -14.33 7.00
CA ILE A 221 -9.06 -15.06 7.78
C ILE A 221 -7.67 -14.64 7.33
N GLY A 222 -6.83 -14.20 8.26
CA GLY A 222 -5.41 -13.94 8.03
C GLY A 222 -4.57 -15.15 8.41
N ILE A 223 -3.66 -15.58 7.52
CA ILE A 223 -2.67 -16.63 7.81
C ILE A 223 -1.33 -15.96 8.02
N ILE A 224 -0.80 -16.06 9.24
CA ILE A 224 0.48 -15.47 9.64
C ILE A 224 1.47 -16.55 10.07
N GLY A 225 2.74 -16.24 10.00
CA GLY A 225 3.84 -17.11 10.42
C GLY A 225 5.13 -16.85 9.66
N PRO A 226 6.28 -17.39 10.12
CA PRO A 226 7.59 -17.25 9.46
C PRO A 226 7.61 -17.71 8.03
N ASN A 227 8.61 -17.27 7.25
CA ASN A 227 8.82 -17.76 5.90
C ASN A 227 9.22 -19.23 5.91
N GLY A 228 8.72 -19.99 4.95
CA GLY A 228 8.96 -21.44 4.87
C GLY A 228 8.09 -22.32 5.77
N VAL A 229 7.23 -21.76 6.62
CA VAL A 229 6.36 -22.53 7.54
C VAL A 229 5.20 -23.27 6.83
N GLY A 230 5.00 -23.03 5.53
CA GLY A 230 3.97 -23.75 4.76
C GLY A 230 2.68 -22.96 4.48
N LYS A 231 2.66 -21.63 4.67
CA LYS A 231 1.46 -20.79 4.41
C LYS A 231 0.89 -21.00 2.99
N THR A 232 1.73 -20.92 1.97
CA THR A 232 1.33 -21.13 0.57
C THR A 232 0.91 -22.56 0.29
N THR A 233 1.55 -23.55 0.95
CA THR A 233 1.19 -24.94 0.85
C THR A 233 -0.19 -25.20 1.43
N LEU A 234 -0.49 -24.61 2.59
CA LEU A 234 -1.81 -24.68 3.20
C LEU A 234 -2.89 -24.11 2.27
N LEU A 235 -2.65 -22.96 1.65
CA LEU A 235 -3.59 -22.37 0.68
C LEU A 235 -3.80 -23.31 -0.53
N LYS A 236 -2.73 -23.91 -1.08
CA LYS A 236 -2.85 -24.88 -2.17
C LYS A 236 -3.69 -26.09 -1.79
N LEU A 237 -3.51 -26.62 -0.59
CA LEU A 237 -4.30 -27.75 -0.09
C LEU A 237 -5.78 -27.41 0.16
N ILE A 238 -6.11 -26.17 0.42
CA ILE A 238 -7.50 -25.70 0.57
C ILE A 238 -8.18 -25.58 -0.80
N ILE A 239 -7.43 -25.23 -1.84
CA ILE A 239 -7.97 -25.01 -3.20
C ILE A 239 -8.08 -26.34 -3.96
N GLY A 240 -7.24 -27.34 -3.68
CA GLY A 240 -7.16 -28.64 -4.33
C GLY A 240 -6.00 -28.74 -5.31
#